data_c5a3471e3dc912938e77959b4e98f6ba
#
_entry.id   c5a3471e3dc912938e77959b4e98f6ba
#
_cell.length_a   1.000
_cell.length_b   1.000
_cell.length_c   1.000
_cell.angle_alpha   90.00
_cell.angle_beta   90.00
_cell.angle_gamma   90.00
#
_symmetry.space_group_name_H-M   'P 1'
#
loop_
_entity.id
_entity.type
_entity.pdbx_description
1 polymer ?
#
loop_
_entity_poly.entity_id
_entity_poly.type
_entity_poly.pdbx_seq_one_letter_code
_entity_poly.pdbx_strand_id
1 'polypeptide(L)'
;MKLNLRTAVPLLLLAFLALVPIYATAVQQPFYLTLFGRIVVFAIAAVSLDLILGYGGMVSFGHALYLGLGAYVVGILSFHGIDNGFVHLGVTLLVCALVGALTGLLSLRTTGIAFIMITLAFAQMFYFLAVGLKQYGGDDGLPVAAASRFGNVSLDNPTVLYYVAFAVLCLCVWAGRRLVDARFGMVIRGSRQNDRRMRALGYPTLRYKLVAYVISAMVCGVAGMLYANLTHFVSPAYMAWTASGELIVMVVLGGLGSFFGPVLGSTAMLLIEEGLKGLTEHWMIIFGPLIVISVLVSRRGLYGLLGDLQVRLARRTRAVEGKA
;
A
#
# COMPACT_ATOMS: atom_id res chain seq x y z
N MET A 1 -18.46 15.06 23.73
CA MET A 1 -18.07 14.37 22.47
C MET A 1 -17.19 13.17 22.87
N LYS A 2 -17.75 11.95 22.94
CA LYS A 2 -16.96 10.76 23.32
C LYS A 2 -16.03 10.42 22.15
N LEU A 3 -14.73 10.66 22.29
CA LEU A 3 -13.72 10.28 21.29
C LEU A 3 -13.79 8.76 21.08
N ASN A 4 -14.22 8.34 19.90
CA ASN A 4 -14.18 6.96 19.49
C ASN A 4 -12.71 6.56 19.27
N LEU A 5 -12.17 5.61 20.03
CA LEU A 5 -10.80 5.09 19.87
C LEU A 5 -10.50 4.70 18.41
N ARG A 6 -11.49 4.19 17.69
CA ARG A 6 -11.39 3.85 16.27
C ARG A 6 -11.14 5.05 15.35
N THR A 7 -11.46 6.27 15.76
CA THR A 7 -11.18 7.49 14.99
C THR A 7 -9.99 8.25 15.58
N ALA A 8 -9.82 8.21 16.89
CA ALA A 8 -8.76 8.93 17.58
C ALA A 8 -7.36 8.36 17.27
N VAL A 9 -7.18 7.04 17.34
CA VAL A 9 -5.86 6.41 17.09
C VAL A 9 -5.35 6.64 15.66
N PRO A 10 -6.15 6.43 14.60
CA PRO A 10 -5.72 6.77 13.24
C PRO A 10 -5.41 8.25 13.03
N LEU A 11 -6.20 9.16 13.63
CA LEU A 11 -5.95 10.59 13.54
C LEU A 11 -4.66 10.98 14.28
N LEU A 12 -4.41 10.39 15.45
CA LEU A 12 -3.15 10.58 16.19
C LEU A 12 -1.95 10.05 15.40
N LEU A 13 -2.08 8.89 14.74
CA LEU A 13 -1.04 8.36 13.89
C LEU A 13 -0.75 9.29 12.70
N LEU A 14 -1.78 9.79 12.01
CA LEU A 14 -1.60 10.74 10.91
C LEU A 14 -0.98 12.06 11.41
N ALA A 15 -1.41 12.56 12.57
CA ALA A 15 -0.78 13.74 13.19
C ALA A 15 0.69 13.48 13.56
N PHE A 16 0.99 12.31 14.10
CA PHE A 16 2.37 11.90 14.38
C PHE A 16 3.20 11.86 13.10
N LEU A 17 2.72 11.20 12.04
CA LEU A 17 3.40 11.16 10.74
C LEU A 17 3.59 12.55 10.14
N ALA A 18 2.64 13.48 10.31
CA ALA A 18 2.78 14.86 9.84
C ALA A 18 3.89 15.64 10.58
N LEU A 19 4.16 15.30 11.84
CA LEU A 19 5.18 15.96 12.68
C LEU A 19 6.60 15.39 12.50
N VAL A 20 6.72 14.19 11.92
CA VAL A 20 8.02 13.51 11.69
C VAL A 20 9.04 14.40 10.97
N PRO A 21 8.73 15.12 9.87
CA PRO A 21 9.75 15.95 9.20
C PRO A 21 10.25 17.09 10.08
N ILE A 22 9.38 17.66 10.91
CA ILE A 22 9.76 18.74 11.84
C ILE A 22 10.74 18.19 12.89
N TYR A 23 10.47 17.00 13.44
CA TYR A 23 11.35 16.32 14.37
C TYR A 23 12.69 15.94 13.71
N ALA A 24 12.66 15.35 12.52
CA ALA A 24 13.85 14.92 11.78
C ALA A 24 14.77 16.09 11.42
N THR A 25 14.21 17.25 11.03
CA THR A 25 14.98 18.47 10.78
C THR A 25 15.55 19.06 12.06
N ALA A 26 14.83 19.03 13.18
CA ALA A 26 15.30 19.52 14.47
C ALA A 26 16.47 18.68 15.03
N VAL A 27 16.45 17.35 14.83
CA VAL A 27 17.49 16.42 15.28
C VAL A 27 18.62 16.27 14.26
N GLN A 28 18.48 16.86 13.07
CA GLN A 28 19.44 16.77 11.94
C GLN A 28 19.80 15.32 11.52
N GLN A 29 18.85 14.38 11.63
CA GLN A 29 19.05 12.99 11.25
C GLN A 29 18.18 12.64 10.03
N PRO A 30 18.76 12.55 8.82
CA PRO A 30 18.06 12.22 7.58
C PRO A 30 17.48 10.79 7.58
N PHE A 31 18.01 9.91 8.40
CA PHE A 31 17.55 8.54 8.59
C PHE A 31 16.03 8.46 8.88
N TYR A 32 15.54 9.31 9.79
CA TYR A 32 14.11 9.32 10.12
C TYR A 32 13.23 9.71 8.93
N LEU A 33 13.67 10.66 8.10
CA LEU A 33 12.93 11.03 6.90
C LEU A 33 12.82 9.88 5.91
N THR A 34 13.91 9.14 5.71
CA THR A 34 13.94 7.98 4.80
C THR A 34 13.08 6.84 5.35
N LEU A 35 13.19 6.51 6.64
CA LEU A 35 12.43 5.45 7.29
C LEU A 35 10.92 5.74 7.24
N PHE A 36 10.51 6.90 7.73
CA PHE A 36 9.09 7.25 7.74
C PHE A 36 8.56 7.58 6.35
N GLY A 37 9.39 8.06 5.42
CA GLY A 37 9.07 8.18 4.00
C GLY A 37 8.74 6.80 3.40
N ARG A 38 9.57 5.79 3.69
CA ARG A 38 9.31 4.39 3.29
C ARG A 38 7.98 3.89 3.87
N ILE A 39 7.71 4.16 5.17
CA ILE A 39 6.45 3.79 5.82
C ILE A 39 5.25 4.41 5.09
N VAL A 40 5.30 5.70 4.78
CA VAL A 40 4.21 6.42 4.09
C VAL A 40 3.98 5.85 2.68
N VAL A 41 5.03 5.59 1.92
CA VAL A 41 4.94 5.02 0.56
C VAL A 41 4.36 3.61 0.60
N PHE A 42 4.84 2.75 1.49
CA PHE A 42 4.27 1.39 1.64
C PHE A 42 2.85 1.42 2.19
N ALA A 43 2.49 2.42 3.01
CA ALA A 43 1.11 2.63 3.42
C ALA A 43 0.19 2.95 2.24
N ILE A 44 0.63 3.76 1.24
CA ILE A 44 -0.12 4.02 0.01
C ILE A 44 -0.33 2.70 -0.76
N ALA A 45 0.74 1.90 -0.95
CA ALA A 45 0.66 0.62 -1.63
C ALA A 45 -0.26 -0.37 -0.89
N ALA A 46 -0.19 -0.43 0.43
CA ALA A 46 -1.04 -1.29 1.26
C ALA A 46 -2.51 -0.84 1.22
N VAL A 47 -2.80 0.48 1.28
CA VAL A 47 -4.16 1.02 1.12
C VAL A 47 -4.74 0.69 -0.25
N SER A 48 -3.92 0.76 -1.32
CA SER A 48 -4.33 0.38 -2.66
C SER A 48 -4.69 -1.11 -2.75
N LEU A 49 -3.89 -1.98 -2.12
CA LEU A 49 -4.14 -3.42 -2.06
C LEU A 49 -5.41 -3.73 -1.25
N ASP A 50 -5.66 -3.02 -0.14
CA ASP A 50 -6.87 -3.25 0.69
C ASP A 50 -8.17 -2.99 -0.08
N LEU A 51 -8.16 -2.11 -1.07
CA LEU A 51 -9.32 -1.89 -1.94
C LEU A 51 -9.75 -3.19 -2.65
N ILE A 52 -8.81 -3.97 -3.16
CA ILE A 52 -9.09 -5.23 -3.86
C ILE A 52 -9.13 -6.43 -2.92
N LEU A 53 -8.25 -6.50 -1.93
CA LEU A 53 -8.14 -7.59 -0.97
C LEU A 53 -9.21 -7.48 0.13
N GLY A 54 -9.24 -6.35 0.83
CA GLY A 54 -10.11 -6.14 1.99
C GLY A 54 -11.56 -5.94 1.59
N TYR A 55 -11.85 -5.08 0.63
CA TYR A 55 -13.23 -4.82 0.18
C TYR A 55 -13.69 -5.76 -0.93
N GLY A 56 -12.80 -6.11 -1.87
CA GLY A 56 -13.13 -6.97 -3.02
C GLY A 56 -12.99 -8.46 -2.77
N GLY A 57 -12.23 -8.90 -1.75
CA GLY A 57 -11.93 -10.31 -1.50
C GLY A 57 -11.02 -10.96 -2.53
N MET A 58 -10.26 -10.15 -3.28
CA MET A 58 -9.36 -10.60 -4.35
C MET A 58 -7.92 -10.62 -3.83
N VAL A 59 -7.41 -11.79 -3.43
CA VAL A 59 -6.05 -11.96 -2.93
C VAL A 59 -5.09 -11.97 -4.11
N SER A 60 -4.30 -10.90 -4.28
CA SER A 60 -3.37 -10.76 -5.41
C SER A 60 -1.91 -10.81 -4.93
N PHE A 61 -1.16 -11.78 -5.44
CA PHE A 61 0.30 -11.85 -5.29
C PHE A 61 1.07 -11.11 -6.41
N GLY A 62 0.32 -10.41 -7.26
CA GLY A 62 0.87 -9.58 -8.33
C GLY A 62 0.86 -8.08 -8.03
N HIS A 63 0.56 -7.66 -6.80
CA HIS A 63 0.32 -6.24 -6.54
C HIS A 63 1.61 -5.41 -6.55
N ALA A 64 2.72 -5.98 -6.06
CA ALA A 64 4.05 -5.36 -6.12
C ALA A 64 4.57 -5.13 -7.54
N LEU A 65 4.03 -5.84 -8.55
CA LEU A 65 4.27 -5.54 -9.97
C LEU A 65 4.03 -4.05 -10.27
N TYR A 66 2.92 -3.49 -9.79
CA TYR A 66 2.57 -2.09 -10.06
C TYR A 66 3.48 -1.11 -9.33
N LEU A 67 3.92 -1.48 -8.11
CA LEU A 67 4.95 -0.72 -7.40
C LEU A 67 6.24 -0.63 -8.23
N GLY A 68 6.71 -1.78 -8.71
CA GLY A 68 7.90 -1.84 -9.55
C GLY A 68 7.71 -1.10 -10.89
N LEU A 69 6.57 -1.26 -11.57
CA LEU A 69 6.28 -0.53 -12.82
C LEU A 69 6.33 0.99 -12.61
N GLY A 70 5.72 1.49 -11.53
CA GLY A 70 5.79 2.92 -11.20
C GLY A 70 7.23 3.40 -10.96
N ALA A 71 8.04 2.59 -10.28
CA ALA A 71 9.45 2.89 -10.07
C ALA A 71 10.25 2.87 -11.39
N TYR A 72 10.05 1.86 -12.23
CA TYR A 72 10.74 1.74 -13.53
C TYR A 72 10.37 2.86 -14.50
N VAL A 73 9.15 3.36 -14.50
CA VAL A 73 8.77 4.52 -15.31
C VAL A 73 9.63 5.72 -14.94
N VAL A 74 9.83 6.00 -13.66
CA VAL A 74 10.71 7.09 -13.21
C VAL A 74 12.16 6.83 -13.62
N GLY A 75 12.67 5.63 -13.35
CA GLY A 75 14.05 5.27 -13.68
C GLY A 75 14.35 5.42 -15.18
N ILE A 76 13.48 4.86 -16.05
CA ILE A 76 13.66 4.92 -17.50
C ILE A 76 13.55 6.35 -18.03
N LEU A 77 12.56 7.13 -17.59
CA LEU A 77 12.39 8.51 -18.04
C LEU A 77 13.55 9.40 -17.57
N SER A 78 14.00 9.22 -16.33
CA SER A 78 15.19 9.92 -15.79
C SER A 78 16.47 9.53 -16.55
N PHE A 79 16.63 8.25 -16.95
CA PHE A 79 17.74 7.80 -17.80
C PHE A 79 17.78 8.53 -19.15
N HIS A 80 16.62 8.89 -19.71
CA HIS A 80 16.51 9.68 -20.94
C HIS A 80 16.53 11.19 -20.71
N GLY A 81 16.84 11.66 -19.51
CA GLY A 81 16.94 13.09 -19.19
C GLY A 81 15.59 13.81 -19.08
N ILE A 82 14.49 13.06 -18.87
CA ILE A 82 13.15 13.64 -18.65
C ILE A 82 12.91 13.71 -17.16
N ASP A 83 12.97 14.90 -16.55
CA ASP A 83 12.82 15.11 -15.10
C ASP A 83 11.42 15.60 -14.73
N ASN A 84 10.53 15.82 -15.71
CA ASN A 84 9.20 16.38 -15.47
C ASN A 84 8.30 15.42 -14.69
N GLY A 85 7.97 15.77 -13.44
CA GLY A 85 7.13 14.96 -12.55
C GLY A 85 5.71 14.75 -13.05
N PHE A 86 5.14 15.69 -13.82
CA PHE A 86 3.82 15.50 -14.43
C PHE A 86 3.87 14.43 -15.52
N VAL A 87 4.96 14.37 -16.29
CA VAL A 87 5.19 13.31 -17.28
C VAL A 87 5.38 11.97 -16.58
N HIS A 88 6.20 11.91 -15.53
CA HIS A 88 6.38 10.70 -14.72
C HIS A 88 5.04 10.18 -14.18
N LEU A 89 4.23 11.04 -13.58
CA LEU A 89 2.91 10.70 -13.06
C LEU A 89 1.97 10.23 -14.17
N GLY A 90 1.87 10.96 -15.27
CA GLY A 90 0.99 10.64 -16.40
C GLY A 90 1.33 9.29 -17.03
N VAL A 91 2.62 9.04 -17.29
CA VAL A 91 3.10 7.76 -17.85
C VAL A 91 2.91 6.62 -16.85
N THR A 92 3.19 6.83 -15.56
CA THR A 92 2.96 5.83 -14.51
C THR A 92 1.49 5.42 -14.45
N LEU A 93 0.57 6.39 -14.41
CA LEU A 93 -0.87 6.11 -14.39
C LEU A 93 -1.33 5.36 -15.64
N LEU A 94 -0.84 5.75 -16.82
CA LEU A 94 -1.18 5.12 -18.09
C LEU A 94 -0.66 3.68 -18.15
N VAL A 95 0.62 3.45 -17.83
CA VAL A 95 1.24 2.11 -17.87
C VAL A 95 0.56 1.20 -16.85
N CYS A 96 0.37 1.66 -15.61
CA CYS A 96 -0.31 0.85 -14.57
C CYS A 96 -1.78 0.59 -14.91
N ALA A 97 -2.48 1.54 -15.56
CA ALA A 97 -3.85 1.32 -16.01
C ALA A 97 -3.91 0.27 -17.13
N LEU A 98 -3.03 0.35 -18.14
CA LEU A 98 -2.98 -0.61 -19.25
C LEU A 98 -2.60 -2.02 -18.77
N VAL A 99 -1.51 -2.14 -18.00
CA VAL A 99 -1.07 -3.42 -17.45
C VAL A 99 -2.11 -3.96 -16.48
N GLY A 100 -2.68 -3.10 -15.61
CA GLY A 100 -3.74 -3.47 -14.68
C GLY A 100 -5.03 -3.93 -15.39
N ALA A 101 -5.40 -3.29 -16.49
CA ALA A 101 -6.55 -3.72 -17.31
C ALA A 101 -6.27 -5.08 -17.98
N LEU A 102 -5.08 -5.27 -18.56
CA LEU A 102 -4.70 -6.51 -19.23
C LEU A 102 -4.67 -7.69 -18.24
N THR A 103 -3.89 -7.55 -17.16
CA THR A 103 -3.75 -8.59 -16.13
C THR A 103 -5.06 -8.82 -15.38
N GLY A 104 -5.82 -7.76 -15.10
CA GLY A 104 -7.15 -7.84 -14.47
C GLY A 104 -8.18 -8.57 -15.34
N LEU A 105 -8.25 -8.27 -16.64
CA LEU A 105 -9.17 -8.95 -17.57
C LEU A 105 -8.94 -10.46 -17.63
N LEU A 106 -7.69 -10.89 -17.56
CA LEU A 106 -7.32 -12.30 -17.58
C LEU A 106 -7.54 -12.96 -16.21
N SER A 107 -7.05 -12.33 -15.14
CA SER A 107 -7.08 -12.89 -13.78
C SER A 107 -8.50 -12.95 -13.20
N LEU A 108 -9.33 -11.92 -13.42
CA LEU A 108 -10.68 -11.84 -12.83
C LEU A 108 -11.70 -12.83 -13.44
N ARG A 109 -11.33 -13.54 -14.49
CA ARG A 109 -12.13 -14.68 -15.00
C ARG A 109 -12.02 -15.90 -14.10
N THR A 110 -11.03 -15.93 -13.23
CA THR A 110 -10.79 -17.00 -12.25
C THR A 110 -11.08 -16.53 -10.84
N THR A 111 -11.18 -17.44 -9.89
CA THR A 111 -11.47 -17.15 -8.49
C THR A 111 -10.63 -18.02 -7.56
N GLY A 112 -10.42 -17.56 -6.31
CA GLY A 112 -9.70 -18.32 -5.30
C GLY A 112 -8.23 -18.54 -5.66
N ILE A 113 -7.76 -19.77 -5.53
CA ILE A 113 -6.33 -20.13 -5.72
C ILE A 113 -5.86 -19.85 -7.15
N ALA A 114 -6.71 -20.12 -8.16
CA ALA A 114 -6.36 -19.85 -9.55
C ALA A 114 -6.08 -18.35 -9.81
N PHE A 115 -6.85 -17.45 -9.22
CA PHE A 115 -6.59 -16.00 -9.29
C PHE A 115 -5.24 -15.64 -8.68
N ILE A 116 -4.91 -16.21 -7.51
CA ILE A 116 -3.62 -15.99 -6.83
C ILE A 116 -2.46 -16.44 -7.73
N MET A 117 -2.54 -17.62 -8.31
CA MET A 117 -1.49 -18.19 -9.16
C MET A 117 -1.29 -17.39 -10.45
N ILE A 118 -2.37 -16.91 -11.09
CA ILE A 118 -2.27 -16.11 -12.32
C ILE A 118 -1.63 -14.74 -12.01
N THR A 119 -2.03 -14.08 -10.91
CA THR A 119 -1.43 -12.79 -10.54
C THR A 119 0.03 -12.92 -10.16
N LEU A 120 0.43 -14.02 -9.50
CA LEU A 120 1.81 -14.35 -9.22
C LEU A 120 2.61 -14.59 -10.51
N ALA A 121 2.05 -15.35 -11.47
CA ALA A 121 2.70 -15.60 -12.75
C ALA A 121 2.96 -14.31 -13.53
N PHE A 122 2.00 -13.36 -13.54
CA PHE A 122 2.21 -12.05 -14.15
C PHE A 122 3.32 -11.26 -13.43
N ALA A 123 3.37 -11.27 -12.10
CA ALA A 123 4.45 -10.60 -11.37
C ALA A 123 5.82 -11.15 -11.75
N GLN A 124 5.96 -12.48 -11.82
CA GLN A 124 7.20 -13.12 -12.23
C GLN A 124 7.57 -12.85 -13.69
N MET A 125 6.58 -12.82 -14.58
CA MET A 125 6.80 -12.46 -15.99
C MET A 125 7.40 -11.04 -16.11
N PHE A 126 6.85 -10.06 -15.43
CA PHE A 126 7.37 -8.69 -15.47
C PHE A 126 8.68 -8.53 -14.69
N TYR A 127 8.90 -9.30 -13.62
CA TYR A 127 10.19 -9.37 -12.94
C TYR A 127 11.29 -9.82 -13.90
N PHE A 128 11.11 -10.95 -14.59
CA PHE A 128 12.09 -11.44 -15.55
C PHE A 128 12.23 -10.55 -16.79
N LEU A 129 11.14 -9.86 -17.19
CA LEU A 129 11.21 -8.83 -18.22
C LEU A 129 12.15 -7.70 -17.79
N ALA A 130 12.00 -7.19 -16.55
CA ALA A 130 12.87 -6.14 -16.01
C ALA A 130 14.33 -6.59 -15.90
N VAL A 131 14.59 -7.80 -15.42
CA VAL A 131 15.94 -8.41 -15.40
C VAL A 131 16.54 -8.53 -16.81
N GLY A 132 15.70 -8.82 -17.82
CA GLY A 132 16.13 -8.88 -19.22
C GLY A 132 16.50 -7.54 -19.84
N LEU A 133 16.06 -6.42 -19.27
CA LEU A 133 16.32 -5.06 -19.76
C LEU A 133 17.73 -4.57 -19.36
N LYS A 134 18.78 -5.21 -19.92
CA LYS A 134 20.19 -4.91 -19.60
C LYS A 134 20.57 -3.44 -19.82
N GLN A 135 19.93 -2.74 -20.78
CA GLN A 135 20.12 -1.32 -21.03
C GLN A 135 19.74 -0.43 -19.83
N TYR A 136 18.81 -0.91 -18.99
CA TYR A 136 18.30 -0.23 -17.80
C TYR A 136 18.74 -0.91 -16.51
N GLY A 137 19.98 -1.41 -16.48
CA GLY A 137 20.60 -1.99 -15.30
C GLY A 137 20.35 -3.50 -15.08
N GLY A 138 19.41 -4.11 -15.81
CA GLY A 138 19.12 -5.54 -15.67
C GLY A 138 18.83 -5.96 -14.23
N ASP A 139 19.53 -6.98 -13.74
CA ASP A 139 19.35 -7.50 -12.37
C ASP A 139 19.97 -6.56 -11.31
N ASP A 140 21.02 -5.82 -11.65
CA ASP A 140 21.67 -4.88 -10.72
C ASP A 140 20.81 -3.66 -10.40
N GLY A 141 19.81 -3.36 -11.22
CA GLY A 141 18.94 -2.21 -11.08
C GLY A 141 19.48 -0.92 -11.70
N LEU A 142 18.70 0.14 -11.64
CA LEU A 142 18.97 1.42 -12.31
C LEU A 142 19.01 2.55 -11.27
N PRO A 143 20.12 3.30 -11.15
CA PRO A 143 20.13 4.53 -10.36
C PRO A 143 19.30 5.61 -11.04
N VAL A 144 18.49 6.34 -10.26
CA VAL A 144 17.70 7.48 -10.75
C VAL A 144 18.60 8.70 -10.79
N ALA A 145 18.95 9.14 -11.99
CA ALA A 145 19.91 10.24 -12.19
C ALA A 145 19.36 11.61 -11.73
N ALA A 146 18.04 11.82 -11.90
CA ALA A 146 17.38 13.04 -11.48
C ALA A 146 16.00 12.74 -10.88
N ALA A 147 15.71 13.40 -9.75
CA ALA A 147 14.41 13.28 -9.10
C ALA A 147 13.32 14.01 -9.90
N SER A 148 12.08 13.54 -9.77
CA SER A 148 10.92 14.14 -10.45
C SER A 148 10.68 15.58 -10.00
N ARG A 149 10.50 16.52 -10.96
CA ARG A 149 10.24 17.93 -10.70
C ARG A 149 8.82 18.31 -11.14
N PHE A 150 8.06 18.89 -10.23
CA PHE A 150 6.72 19.43 -10.49
C PHE A 150 6.77 20.96 -10.54
N GLY A 151 7.18 21.52 -11.68
CA GLY A 151 7.43 22.95 -11.80
C GLY A 151 8.51 23.41 -10.81
N ASN A 152 8.14 24.23 -9.83
CA ASN A 152 9.05 24.72 -8.78
C ASN A 152 9.27 23.74 -7.63
N VAL A 153 8.52 22.64 -7.57
CA VAL A 153 8.62 21.62 -6.50
C VAL A 153 9.50 20.48 -6.99
N SER A 154 10.68 20.32 -6.40
CA SER A 154 11.57 19.20 -6.67
C SER A 154 11.42 18.14 -5.60
N LEU A 155 11.27 16.87 -6.02
CA LEU A 155 11.24 15.72 -5.11
C LEU A 155 12.66 15.29 -4.67
N ASP A 156 13.68 16.01 -5.09
CA ASP A 156 15.06 15.80 -4.64
C ASP A 156 15.24 16.16 -3.16
N ASN A 157 14.46 17.13 -2.67
CA ASN A 157 14.45 17.47 -1.25
C ASN A 157 13.66 16.43 -0.44
N PRO A 158 14.30 15.68 0.50
CA PRO A 158 13.65 14.62 1.26
C PRO A 158 12.41 15.09 2.05
N THR A 159 12.44 16.32 2.56
CA THR A 159 11.31 16.90 3.30
C THR A 159 10.11 17.16 2.40
N VAL A 160 10.36 17.71 1.19
CA VAL A 160 9.31 17.96 0.19
C VAL A 160 8.71 16.65 -0.29
N LEU A 161 9.56 15.67 -0.62
CA LEU A 161 9.12 14.33 -1.01
C LEU A 161 8.22 13.70 0.06
N TYR A 162 8.62 13.80 1.33
CA TYR A 162 7.85 13.26 2.45
C TYR A 162 6.45 13.89 2.51
N TYR A 163 6.34 15.21 2.47
CA TYR A 163 5.04 15.89 2.53
C TYR A 163 4.18 15.60 1.30
N VAL A 164 4.77 15.47 0.12
CA VAL A 164 4.05 15.04 -1.09
C VAL A 164 3.52 13.62 -0.91
N ALA A 165 4.35 12.68 -0.45
CA ALA A 165 3.92 11.31 -0.18
C ALA A 165 2.82 11.26 0.89
N PHE A 166 2.94 12.03 1.96
CA PHE A 166 1.92 12.14 3.00
C PHE A 166 0.60 12.73 2.48
N ALA A 167 0.66 13.75 1.63
CA ALA A 167 -0.54 14.32 1.00
C ALA A 167 -1.23 13.29 0.08
N VAL A 168 -0.45 12.53 -0.69
CA VAL A 168 -0.96 11.43 -1.53
C VAL A 168 -1.59 10.34 -0.66
N LEU A 169 -0.98 9.95 0.47
CA LEU A 169 -1.58 9.00 1.42
C LEU A 169 -2.94 9.49 1.94
N CYS A 170 -3.01 10.73 2.40
CA CYS A 170 -4.26 11.33 2.87
C CYS A 170 -5.33 11.36 1.78
N LEU A 171 -4.94 11.70 0.55
CA LEU A 171 -5.83 11.69 -0.62
C LEU A 171 -6.33 10.27 -0.91
N CYS A 172 -5.46 9.26 -0.89
CA CYS A 172 -5.81 7.87 -1.12
C CYS A 172 -6.78 7.33 -0.07
N VAL A 173 -6.55 7.64 1.21
CA VAL A 173 -7.45 7.26 2.30
C VAL A 173 -8.81 7.96 2.17
N TRP A 174 -8.84 9.24 1.83
CA TRP A 174 -10.07 10.00 1.64
C TRP A 174 -10.84 9.53 0.41
N ALA A 175 -10.18 9.44 -0.75
CA ALA A 175 -10.79 9.00 -1.99
C ALA A 175 -11.27 7.55 -1.93
N GLY A 176 -10.48 6.66 -1.32
CA GLY A 176 -10.83 5.27 -1.10
C GLY A 176 -12.10 5.12 -0.26
N ARG A 177 -12.21 5.87 0.84
CA ARG A 177 -13.45 5.91 1.65
C ARG A 177 -14.64 6.35 0.83
N ARG A 178 -14.52 7.47 0.12
CA ARG A 178 -15.59 7.96 -0.77
C ARG A 178 -16.02 6.92 -1.80
N LEU A 179 -15.04 6.22 -2.39
CA LEU A 179 -15.28 5.19 -3.39
C LEU A 179 -16.02 3.98 -2.79
N VAL A 180 -15.64 3.53 -1.59
CA VAL A 180 -16.24 2.35 -0.94
C VAL A 180 -17.61 2.67 -0.34
N ASP A 181 -17.85 3.90 0.08
CA ASP A 181 -19.16 4.34 0.59
C ASP A 181 -20.15 4.68 -0.54
N ALA A 182 -19.67 4.85 -1.78
CA ALA A 182 -20.50 5.05 -2.96
C ALA A 182 -21.19 3.75 -3.42
N ARG A 183 -22.12 3.86 -4.40
CA ARG A 183 -22.78 2.70 -5.04
C ARG A 183 -21.79 1.68 -5.61
N PHE A 184 -20.66 2.16 -6.11
CA PHE A 184 -19.56 1.33 -6.60
C PHE A 184 -19.04 0.37 -5.53
N GLY A 185 -18.73 0.88 -4.34
CA GLY A 185 -18.23 0.07 -3.23
C GLY A 185 -19.28 -0.91 -2.67
N MET A 186 -20.57 -0.57 -2.71
CA MET A 186 -21.63 -1.51 -2.34
C MET A 186 -21.63 -2.75 -3.25
N VAL A 187 -21.47 -2.58 -4.57
CA VAL A 187 -21.41 -3.68 -5.52
C VAL A 187 -20.17 -4.55 -5.28
N ILE A 188 -19.01 -3.96 -5.02
CA ILE A 188 -17.77 -4.70 -4.73
C ILE A 188 -17.92 -5.52 -3.44
N ARG A 189 -18.40 -4.92 -2.35
CA ARG A 189 -18.63 -5.62 -1.08
C ARG A 189 -19.70 -6.71 -1.21
N GLY A 190 -20.76 -6.45 -1.96
CA GLY A 190 -21.79 -7.44 -2.26
C GLY A 190 -21.24 -8.61 -3.07
N SER A 191 -20.40 -8.35 -4.09
CA SER A 191 -19.78 -9.40 -4.90
C SER A 191 -18.76 -10.23 -4.11
N ARG A 192 -18.09 -9.67 -3.09
CA ARG A 192 -17.25 -10.41 -2.16
C ARG A 192 -18.05 -11.43 -1.35
N GLN A 193 -19.25 -11.06 -0.91
CA GLN A 193 -20.10 -11.96 -0.11
C GLN A 193 -20.74 -13.05 -0.98
N ASN A 194 -21.34 -12.67 -2.09
CA ASN A 194 -21.98 -13.61 -3.03
C ASN A 194 -22.09 -13.02 -4.45
N ASP A 195 -21.11 -13.38 -5.29
CA ASP A 195 -21.01 -12.90 -6.67
C ASP A 195 -22.20 -13.36 -7.54
N ARG A 196 -22.70 -14.60 -7.33
CA ARG A 196 -23.85 -15.13 -8.08
C ARG A 196 -25.13 -14.35 -7.79
N ARG A 197 -25.36 -13.97 -6.53
CA ARG A 197 -26.51 -13.16 -6.12
C ARG A 197 -26.46 -11.78 -6.75
N MET A 198 -25.28 -11.13 -6.75
CA MET A 198 -25.12 -9.81 -7.35
C MET A 198 -25.38 -9.82 -8.87
N ARG A 199 -24.93 -10.88 -9.56
CA ARG A 199 -25.23 -11.06 -10.99
C ARG A 199 -26.72 -11.31 -11.24
N ALA A 200 -27.38 -12.10 -10.40
CA ALA A 200 -28.83 -12.33 -10.51
C ALA A 200 -29.65 -11.05 -10.30
N LEU A 201 -29.12 -10.09 -9.54
CA LEU A 201 -29.69 -8.74 -9.39
C LEU A 201 -29.36 -7.80 -10.57
N GLY A 202 -28.69 -8.29 -11.61
CA GLY A 202 -28.37 -7.53 -12.82
C GLY A 202 -27.07 -6.72 -12.78
N TYR A 203 -26.28 -6.82 -11.73
CA TYR A 203 -25.01 -6.07 -11.65
C TYR A 203 -23.88 -6.77 -12.42
N PRO A 204 -23.17 -6.08 -13.36
CA PRO A 204 -22.03 -6.63 -14.09
C PRO A 204 -20.77 -6.65 -13.20
N THR A 205 -20.71 -7.58 -12.24
CA THR A 205 -19.69 -7.63 -11.16
C THR A 205 -18.26 -7.66 -11.70
N LEU A 206 -18.01 -8.31 -12.85
CA LEU A 206 -16.70 -8.36 -13.48
C LEU A 206 -16.18 -6.95 -13.83
N ARG A 207 -17.04 -6.08 -14.38
CA ARG A 207 -16.65 -4.70 -14.74
C ARG A 207 -16.29 -3.89 -13.49
N TYR A 208 -17.08 -4.03 -12.42
CA TYR A 208 -16.79 -3.35 -11.13
C TYR A 208 -15.47 -3.82 -10.52
N LYS A 209 -15.23 -5.14 -10.51
CA LYS A 209 -13.96 -5.72 -10.03
C LYS A 209 -12.77 -5.27 -10.87
N LEU A 210 -12.92 -5.21 -12.20
CA LEU A 210 -11.88 -4.74 -13.10
C LEU A 210 -11.51 -3.28 -12.84
N VAL A 211 -12.52 -2.40 -12.72
CA VAL A 211 -12.29 -0.98 -12.43
C VAL A 211 -11.60 -0.82 -11.07
N ALA A 212 -12.03 -1.56 -10.03
CA ALA A 212 -11.37 -1.54 -8.74
C ALA A 212 -9.91 -1.99 -8.83
N TYR A 213 -9.64 -3.04 -9.60
CA TYR A 213 -8.30 -3.58 -9.82
C TYR A 213 -7.39 -2.57 -10.52
N VAL A 214 -7.89 -1.91 -11.56
CA VAL A 214 -7.15 -0.87 -12.30
C VAL A 214 -6.86 0.35 -11.41
N ILE A 215 -7.86 0.84 -10.65
CA ILE A 215 -7.64 1.95 -9.69
C ILE A 215 -6.58 1.56 -8.66
N SER A 216 -6.65 0.35 -8.11
CA SER A 216 -5.67 -0.17 -7.15
C SER A 216 -4.28 -0.24 -7.77
N ALA A 217 -4.14 -0.73 -9.01
CA ALA A 217 -2.90 -0.77 -9.76
C ALA A 217 -2.29 0.63 -9.97
N MET A 218 -3.11 1.61 -10.36
CA MET A 218 -2.67 3.00 -10.56
C MET A 218 -2.16 3.63 -9.27
N VAL A 219 -2.88 3.46 -8.16
CA VAL A 219 -2.47 4.00 -6.84
C VAL A 219 -1.17 3.33 -6.36
N CYS A 220 -1.03 2.01 -6.55
CA CYS A 220 0.20 1.30 -6.25
C CYS A 220 1.37 1.77 -7.12
N GLY A 221 1.13 2.08 -8.40
CA GLY A 221 2.12 2.67 -9.31
C GLY A 221 2.60 4.04 -8.83
N VAL A 222 1.69 4.89 -8.33
CA VAL A 222 2.08 6.18 -7.72
C VAL A 222 2.97 5.96 -6.49
N ALA A 223 2.68 4.95 -5.66
CA ALA A 223 3.57 4.58 -4.54
C ALA A 223 4.96 4.18 -5.07
N GLY A 224 5.04 3.40 -6.16
CA GLY A 224 6.30 3.03 -6.79
C GLY A 224 7.09 4.22 -7.34
N MET A 225 6.41 5.17 -7.98
CA MET A 225 7.00 6.43 -8.43
C MET A 225 7.62 7.21 -7.25
N LEU A 226 6.91 7.34 -6.14
CA LEU A 226 7.41 8.01 -4.94
C LEU A 226 8.56 7.23 -4.30
N TYR A 227 8.51 5.89 -4.34
CA TYR A 227 9.57 5.04 -3.80
C TYR A 227 10.88 5.19 -4.57
N ALA A 228 10.83 5.25 -5.92
CA ALA A 228 12.00 5.48 -6.76
C ALA A 228 12.67 6.83 -6.48
N ASN A 229 11.86 7.89 -6.25
CA ASN A 229 12.37 9.19 -5.85
C ASN A 229 12.96 9.20 -4.43
N LEU A 230 12.42 8.37 -3.52
CA LEU A 230 12.89 8.27 -2.13
C LEU A 230 14.25 7.56 -2.04
N THR A 231 14.42 6.47 -2.82
CA THR A 231 15.62 5.63 -2.78
C THR A 231 16.67 6.05 -3.79
N HIS A 232 16.32 6.91 -4.76
CA HIS A 232 17.14 7.24 -5.94
C HIS A 232 17.63 6.00 -6.69
N PHE A 233 16.86 4.93 -6.60
CA PHE A 233 17.22 3.63 -7.16
C PHE A 233 15.98 2.83 -7.55
N VAL A 234 16.09 2.03 -8.61
CA VAL A 234 15.05 1.13 -9.07
C VAL A 234 15.62 -0.27 -9.25
N SER A 235 14.95 -1.28 -8.71
CA SER A 235 15.38 -2.67 -8.81
C SER A 235 14.23 -3.58 -9.25
N PRO A 236 14.50 -4.64 -10.04
CA PRO A 236 13.53 -5.69 -10.33
C PRO A 236 12.92 -6.33 -9.08
N ALA A 237 13.69 -6.37 -7.98
CA ALA A 237 13.23 -6.91 -6.70
C ALA A 237 11.91 -6.28 -6.19
N TYR A 238 11.61 -5.04 -6.59
CA TYR A 238 10.34 -4.38 -6.24
C TYR A 238 9.12 -5.06 -6.86
N MET A 239 9.30 -5.85 -7.95
CA MET A 239 8.23 -6.63 -8.60
C MET A 239 8.15 -8.06 -8.08
N ALA A 240 9.07 -8.50 -7.21
CA ALA A 240 9.11 -9.86 -6.71
C ALA A 240 7.81 -10.24 -5.99
N TRP A 241 7.42 -11.51 -6.07
CA TRP A 241 6.25 -12.03 -5.37
C TRP A 241 6.35 -11.88 -3.85
N THR A 242 7.57 -11.90 -3.30
CA THR A 242 7.85 -11.67 -1.88
C THR A 242 7.40 -10.28 -1.44
N ALA A 243 7.67 -9.24 -2.24
CA ALA A 243 7.20 -7.88 -1.97
C ALA A 243 5.66 -7.79 -1.98
N SER A 244 4.97 -8.54 -2.86
CA SER A 244 3.51 -8.67 -2.79
C SER A 244 3.05 -9.35 -1.50
N GLY A 245 3.78 -10.36 -1.03
CA GLY A 245 3.56 -11.03 0.25
C GLY A 245 3.67 -10.05 1.43
N GLU A 246 4.69 -9.21 1.45
CA GLU A 246 4.89 -8.17 2.47
C GLU A 246 3.71 -7.18 2.50
N LEU A 247 3.25 -6.71 1.33
CA LEU A 247 2.07 -5.84 1.24
C LEU A 247 0.81 -6.53 1.78
N ILE A 248 0.60 -7.81 1.48
CA ILE A 248 -0.53 -8.59 2.03
C ILE A 248 -0.43 -8.66 3.55
N VAL A 249 0.77 -8.93 4.10
CA VAL A 249 0.99 -8.98 5.55
C VAL A 249 0.68 -7.63 6.19
N MET A 250 1.12 -6.51 5.60
CA MET A 250 0.80 -5.17 6.11
C MET A 250 -0.70 -4.94 6.19
N VAL A 251 -1.45 -5.34 5.15
CA VAL A 251 -2.91 -5.19 5.11
C VAL A 251 -3.61 -6.08 6.13
N VAL A 252 -3.20 -7.35 6.25
CA VAL A 252 -3.78 -8.31 7.19
C VAL A 252 -3.48 -7.92 8.63
N LEU A 253 -2.22 -7.57 8.94
CA LEU A 253 -1.80 -7.10 10.25
C LEU A 253 -2.57 -5.86 10.68
N GLY A 254 -2.74 -4.91 9.76
CA GLY A 254 -3.48 -3.69 10.01
C GLY A 254 -4.98 -3.90 10.22
N GLY A 255 -5.57 -4.83 9.45
CA GLY A 255 -7.00 -5.17 9.48
C GLY A 255 -7.69 -4.92 8.15
N LEU A 256 -8.13 -6.01 7.54
CA LEU A 256 -8.77 -6.06 6.23
C LEU A 256 -10.07 -5.22 6.17
N GLY A 257 -10.23 -4.47 5.09
CA GLY A 257 -11.47 -3.71 4.83
C GLY A 257 -11.61 -2.46 5.68
N SER A 258 -10.50 -1.85 6.07
CA SER A 258 -10.47 -0.54 6.72
C SER A 258 -9.32 0.30 6.16
N PHE A 259 -9.59 1.49 5.63
CA PHE A 259 -8.54 2.35 5.04
C PHE A 259 -7.44 2.80 6.02
N PHE A 260 -7.71 2.75 7.31
CA PHE A 260 -6.68 3.03 8.33
C PHE A 260 -5.93 1.78 8.80
N GLY A 261 -6.50 0.59 8.61
CA GLY A 261 -5.83 -0.67 8.92
C GLY A 261 -4.48 -0.78 8.22
N PRO A 262 -4.43 -0.70 6.88
CA PRO A 262 -3.17 -0.79 6.14
C PRO A 262 -2.12 0.24 6.57
N VAL A 263 -2.53 1.46 6.93
CA VAL A 263 -1.61 2.50 7.46
C VAL A 263 -1.02 2.08 8.80
N LEU A 264 -1.85 1.54 9.71
CA LEU A 264 -1.38 0.99 10.99
C LEU A 264 -0.48 -0.24 10.78
N GLY A 265 -0.88 -1.12 9.85
CA GLY A 265 -0.14 -2.34 9.56
C GLY A 265 1.23 -2.08 8.94
N SER A 266 1.32 -1.19 7.95
CA SER A 266 2.59 -0.79 7.34
C SER A 266 3.51 -0.09 8.35
N THR A 267 2.95 0.81 9.17
CA THR A 267 3.72 1.48 10.22
C THR A 267 4.25 0.47 11.24
N ALA A 268 3.40 -0.41 11.75
CA ALA A 268 3.79 -1.41 12.74
C ALA A 268 4.82 -2.39 12.18
N MET A 269 4.59 -2.91 10.96
CA MET A 269 5.47 -3.88 10.33
C MET A 269 6.87 -3.30 10.10
N LEU A 270 6.97 -2.12 9.48
CA LEU A 270 8.26 -1.50 9.16
C LEU A 270 9.01 -1.00 10.39
N LEU A 271 8.32 -0.53 11.43
CA LEU A 271 8.97 -0.18 12.71
C LEU A 271 9.49 -1.42 13.45
N ILE A 272 8.76 -2.54 13.42
CA ILE A 272 9.24 -3.80 14.00
C ILE A 272 10.44 -4.33 13.21
N GLU A 273 10.37 -4.29 11.88
CA GLU A 273 11.47 -4.69 10.99
C GLU A 273 12.74 -3.90 11.33
N GLU A 274 12.64 -2.57 11.42
CA GLU A 274 13.77 -1.70 11.71
C GLU A 274 14.32 -1.91 13.12
N GLY A 275 13.43 -2.06 14.11
CA GLY A 275 13.83 -2.36 15.49
C GLY A 275 14.56 -3.70 15.61
N LEU A 276 14.12 -4.73 14.88
CA LEU A 276 14.76 -6.03 14.88
C LEU A 276 16.11 -6.03 14.17
N LYS A 277 16.24 -5.28 13.06
CA LYS A 277 17.54 -5.09 12.37
C LYS A 277 18.60 -4.47 13.28
N GLY A 278 18.18 -3.56 14.16
CA GLY A 278 19.10 -2.98 15.17
C GLY A 278 19.51 -3.94 16.28
N LEU A 279 18.76 -5.04 16.49
CA LEU A 279 19.03 -6.00 17.57
C LEU A 279 19.82 -7.21 17.12
N THR A 280 19.60 -7.71 15.90
CA THR A 280 20.25 -8.94 15.40
C THR A 280 20.33 -8.98 13.87
N GLU A 281 21.43 -9.53 13.36
CA GLU A 281 21.61 -9.80 11.93
C GLU A 281 20.60 -10.83 11.40
N HIS A 282 20.12 -11.72 12.26
CA HIS A 282 19.17 -12.79 11.92
C HIS A 282 17.70 -12.39 12.21
N TRP A 283 17.38 -11.12 12.06
CA TRP A 283 16.06 -10.55 12.38
C TRP A 283 14.88 -11.27 11.68
N MET A 284 15.09 -11.85 10.49
CA MET A 284 14.05 -12.59 9.76
C MET A 284 13.54 -13.81 10.51
N ILE A 285 14.40 -14.49 11.32
CA ILE A 285 14.02 -15.67 12.12
C ILE A 285 13.01 -15.27 13.21
N ILE A 286 13.15 -14.08 13.76
CA ILE A 286 12.25 -13.56 14.79
C ILE A 286 10.99 -12.96 14.15
N PHE A 287 11.17 -12.25 13.04
CA PHE A 287 10.10 -11.54 12.35
C PHE A 287 9.01 -12.48 11.78
N GLY A 288 9.40 -13.60 11.17
CA GLY A 288 8.44 -14.59 10.64
C GLY A 288 7.45 -15.11 11.68
N PRO A 289 7.90 -15.73 12.78
CA PRO A 289 7.02 -16.17 13.86
C PRO A 289 6.19 -15.05 14.48
N LEU A 290 6.77 -13.84 14.62
CA LEU A 290 6.06 -12.68 15.17
C LEU A 290 4.86 -12.29 14.30
N ILE A 291 5.01 -12.28 12.96
CA ILE A 291 3.90 -12.05 12.04
C ILE A 291 2.83 -13.13 12.21
N VAL A 292 3.23 -14.41 12.24
CA VAL A 292 2.28 -15.54 12.40
C VAL A 292 1.49 -15.40 13.70
N ILE A 293 2.17 -15.16 14.81
CA ILE A 293 1.53 -14.96 16.12
C ILE A 293 0.59 -13.75 16.07
N SER A 294 1.03 -12.65 15.50
CA SER A 294 0.23 -11.42 15.37
C SER A 294 -1.07 -11.66 14.60
N VAL A 295 -1.02 -12.40 13.49
CA VAL A 295 -2.20 -12.76 12.68
C VAL A 295 -3.12 -13.74 13.44
N LEU A 296 -2.56 -14.72 14.15
CA LEU A 296 -3.34 -15.69 14.92
C LEU A 296 -4.06 -15.05 16.12
N VAL A 297 -3.37 -14.16 16.83
CA VAL A 297 -3.93 -13.45 18.01
C VAL A 297 -4.93 -12.38 17.57
N SER A 298 -4.65 -11.67 16.50
CA SER A 298 -5.50 -10.58 16.01
C SER A 298 -6.28 -10.98 14.76
N ARG A 299 -7.29 -11.81 14.91
CA ARG A 299 -8.19 -12.24 13.79
C ARG A 299 -8.83 -11.08 13.01
N ARG A 300 -8.87 -9.86 13.57
CA ARG A 300 -9.44 -8.64 12.97
C ARG A 300 -8.39 -7.56 12.69
N GLY A 301 -7.10 -7.89 12.82
CA GLY A 301 -5.99 -6.94 12.70
C GLY A 301 -5.90 -5.92 13.85
N LEU A 302 -4.88 -5.08 13.83
CA LEU A 302 -4.65 -4.03 14.84
C LEU A 302 -5.84 -3.07 14.95
N TYR A 303 -6.46 -2.70 13.83
CA TYR A 303 -7.63 -1.84 13.82
C TYR A 303 -8.86 -2.47 14.49
N GLY A 304 -9.02 -3.80 14.36
CA GLY A 304 -10.07 -4.56 15.04
C GLY A 304 -9.87 -4.61 16.55
N LEU A 305 -8.63 -4.80 17.02
CA LEU A 305 -8.28 -4.78 18.44
C LEU A 305 -8.64 -3.45 19.12
N LEU A 306 -8.43 -2.31 18.44
CA LEU A 306 -8.85 -0.99 18.93
C LEU A 306 -10.36 -0.93 19.20
N GLY A 307 -11.15 -1.57 18.35
CA GLY A 307 -12.60 -1.65 18.55
C GLY A 307 -13.01 -2.51 19.74
N ASP A 308 -12.35 -3.65 19.91
CA ASP A 308 -12.64 -4.56 21.03
C ASP A 308 -12.21 -3.94 22.36
N LEU A 309 -11.08 -3.22 22.39
CA LEU A 309 -10.63 -2.43 23.55
C LEU A 309 -11.65 -1.35 23.92
N GLN A 310 -12.16 -0.60 22.93
CA GLN A 310 -13.20 0.42 23.17
C GLN A 310 -14.45 -0.15 23.80
N VAL A 311 -14.92 -1.31 23.33
CA VAL A 311 -16.10 -1.98 23.89
C VAL A 311 -15.84 -2.44 25.32
N ARG A 312 -14.65 -2.98 25.62
CA ARG A 312 -14.26 -3.40 26.97
C ARG A 312 -14.19 -2.21 27.95
N LEU A 313 -13.60 -1.09 27.52
CA LEU A 313 -13.51 0.14 28.32
C LEU A 313 -14.90 0.72 28.60
N ALA A 314 -15.79 0.78 27.59
CA ALA A 314 -17.15 1.28 27.74
C ALA A 314 -18.00 0.41 28.72
N ARG A 315 -17.78 -0.91 28.71
CA ARG A 315 -18.43 -1.83 29.68
C ARG A 315 -17.92 -1.61 31.10
N ARG A 316 -16.62 -1.37 31.29
CA ARG A 316 -16.05 -1.08 32.63
C ARG A 316 -16.62 0.22 33.20
N THR A 317 -16.71 1.28 32.41
CA THR A 317 -17.26 2.57 32.86
C THR A 317 -18.71 2.44 33.30
N ARG A 318 -19.56 1.73 32.54
CA ARG A 318 -20.95 1.46 32.93
C ARG A 318 -21.09 0.58 34.18
N ALA A 319 -20.16 -0.35 34.39
CA ALA A 319 -20.17 -1.21 35.58
C ALA A 319 -19.75 -0.45 36.85
N VAL A 320 -18.99 0.62 36.71
CA VAL A 320 -18.61 1.54 37.82
C VAL A 320 -19.76 2.52 38.12
N GLU A 321 -20.38 3.10 37.08
CA GLU A 321 -21.53 4.03 37.21
C GLU A 321 -22.78 3.33 37.78
N GLY A 322 -22.95 2.04 37.53
CA GLY A 322 -24.09 1.25 38.10
C GLY A 322 -23.85 0.72 39.53
N LYS A 323 -22.69 0.98 40.12
CA LYS A 323 -22.35 0.65 41.51
C LYS A 323 -22.27 1.86 42.45
N ALA A 324 -22.37 3.08 41.91
CA ALA A 324 -22.50 4.34 42.63
C ALA A 324 -23.97 4.78 42.66
#